data_c03e4fa3a3f118727a9d8c34afb8d67a
#
_entry.id   c03e4fa3a3f118727a9d8c34afb8d67a
#
_cell.length_a   1.000
_cell.length_b   1.000
_cell.length_c   1.000
_cell.angle_alpha   90.00
_cell.angle_beta   90.00
_cell.angle_gamma   90.00
#
_symmetry.space_group_name_H-M   'P 1'
#
loop_
_entity.id
_entity.type
_entity.pdbx_description
1 polymer ?
#
loop_
_entity_poly.entity_id
_entity_poly.type
_entity_poly.pdbx_seq_one_letter_code
_entity_poly.pdbx_strand_id
1 'polypeptide(L)'
;ACAQSWSYKRSPFMRGGELESLIICAASFRLIPDDPEKIAERMRLCMRDRMQKRHFNFPSAGSMFKNNHDFGKPTGKILDELGLRNYRIGDAAISPWHANIFVNIGKASARDMRKLIEYAQKVVYDATGFCIEPEVLFIGEF
;
A
#
# COMPACT_ATOMS: atom_id res chain seq x y z
N ALA A 1 -14.48 -15.24 13.49
CA ALA A 1 -14.75 -13.79 13.65
C ALA A 1 -16.12 -13.47 13.05
N CYS A 2 -16.95 -12.71 13.76
CA CYS A 2 -18.27 -12.32 13.27
C CYS A 2 -18.12 -11.32 12.10
N ALA A 3 -18.98 -11.41 11.08
CA ALA A 3 -18.97 -10.51 9.94
C ALA A 3 -19.13 -9.01 10.34
N GLN A 4 -19.74 -8.76 11.49
CA GLN A 4 -19.95 -7.40 12.03
C GLN A 4 -18.67 -6.71 12.51
N SER A 5 -17.58 -7.46 12.78
CA SER A 5 -16.29 -6.89 13.20
C SER A 5 -15.36 -6.49 12.04
N TRP A 6 -15.83 -6.66 10.80
CA TRP A 6 -15.10 -6.30 9.58
C TRP A 6 -15.64 -5.01 8.97
N SER A 7 -14.75 -4.11 8.60
CA SER A 7 -15.08 -2.92 7.82
C SER A 7 -13.94 -2.56 6.86
N TYR A 8 -14.12 -1.53 6.04
CA TYR A 8 -13.09 -1.11 5.10
C TYR A 8 -11.76 -0.86 5.82
N LYS A 9 -10.72 -1.63 5.43
CA LYS A 9 -9.39 -1.61 6.03
C LYS A 9 -9.35 -1.81 7.56
N ARG A 10 -10.35 -2.48 8.10
CA ARG A 10 -10.39 -2.89 9.51
C ARG A 10 -10.79 -4.35 9.63
N SER A 11 -10.05 -5.09 10.42
CA SER A 11 -10.37 -6.46 10.81
C SER A 11 -10.12 -6.66 12.31
N PRO A 12 -10.75 -7.64 12.94
CA PRO A 12 -10.51 -7.93 14.35
C PRO A 12 -9.07 -8.41 14.66
N PHE A 13 -8.30 -8.80 13.65
CA PHE A 13 -6.89 -9.23 13.78
C PHE A 13 -5.89 -8.07 13.69
N MET A 14 -6.33 -6.85 13.40
CA MET A 14 -5.46 -5.68 13.36
C MET A 14 -5.20 -5.15 14.77
N ARG A 15 -4.18 -4.31 14.91
CA ARG A 15 -3.84 -3.65 16.17
C ARG A 15 -5.04 -2.93 16.77
N GLY A 16 -5.32 -3.23 18.05
CA GLY A 16 -6.52 -2.76 18.77
C GLY A 16 -7.79 -3.56 18.50
N GLY A 17 -7.71 -4.63 17.69
CA GLY A 17 -8.82 -5.55 17.46
C GLY A 17 -8.89 -6.68 18.51
N GLU A 18 -10.05 -7.26 18.69
CA GLU A 18 -10.31 -8.32 19.68
C GLU A 18 -9.47 -9.61 19.46
N LEU A 19 -8.98 -9.83 18.22
CA LEU A 19 -8.20 -11.00 17.83
C LEU A 19 -6.75 -10.63 17.45
N GLU A 20 -6.24 -9.47 17.89
CA GLU A 20 -4.90 -8.96 17.55
C GLU A 20 -3.77 -9.94 17.89
N SER A 21 -3.92 -10.70 18.99
CA SER A 21 -2.92 -11.69 19.43
C SER A 21 -2.96 -13.01 18.66
N LEU A 22 -3.94 -13.22 17.79
CA LEU A 22 -4.11 -14.47 17.06
C LEU A 22 -3.43 -14.41 15.68
N ILE A 23 -2.89 -15.57 15.27
CA ILE A 23 -2.32 -15.78 13.95
C ILE A 23 -3.35 -16.49 13.07
N ILE A 24 -3.61 -15.95 11.88
CA ILE A 24 -4.48 -16.58 10.90
C ILE A 24 -3.71 -17.72 10.22
N CYS A 25 -4.07 -18.97 10.55
CA CYS A 25 -3.40 -20.16 9.97
C CYS A 25 -4.07 -20.64 8.69
N ALA A 26 -5.36 -20.40 8.49
CA ALA A 26 -6.10 -20.82 7.31
C ALA A 26 -7.30 -19.92 7.04
N ALA A 27 -7.70 -19.87 5.77
CA ALA A 27 -8.95 -19.22 5.35
C ALA A 27 -9.63 -20.10 4.30
N SER A 28 -10.97 -20.17 4.37
CA SER A 28 -11.80 -20.88 3.39
C SER A 28 -12.67 -19.90 2.62
N PHE A 29 -12.66 -20.03 1.28
CA PHE A 29 -13.45 -19.19 0.39
C PHE A 29 -14.48 -20.02 -0.37
N ARG A 30 -15.72 -19.58 -0.36
CA ARG A 30 -16.75 -20.16 -1.23
C ARG A 30 -16.58 -19.58 -2.64
N LEU A 31 -16.25 -20.43 -3.59
CA LEU A 31 -16.09 -20.06 -5.00
C LEU A 31 -17.32 -20.47 -5.81
N ILE A 32 -17.56 -19.75 -6.90
CA ILE A 32 -18.56 -20.09 -7.89
C ILE A 32 -17.81 -20.72 -9.08
N PRO A 33 -18.14 -21.95 -9.49
CA PRO A 33 -17.56 -22.55 -10.69
C PRO A 33 -17.85 -21.71 -11.94
N ASP A 34 -16.87 -21.59 -12.82
CA ASP A 34 -17.00 -20.91 -14.10
C ASP A 34 -16.11 -21.60 -15.13
N ASP A 35 -16.26 -21.24 -16.39
CA ASP A 35 -15.47 -21.77 -17.50
C ASP A 35 -13.98 -21.46 -17.31
N PRO A 36 -13.08 -22.47 -17.35
CA PRO A 36 -11.65 -22.28 -17.14
C PRO A 36 -11.01 -21.28 -18.11
N GLU A 37 -11.45 -21.22 -19.37
CA GLU A 37 -10.91 -20.29 -20.36
C GLU A 37 -11.29 -18.84 -20.02
N LYS A 38 -12.53 -18.61 -19.60
CA LYS A 38 -12.99 -17.30 -19.13
C LYS A 38 -12.25 -16.85 -17.87
N ILE A 39 -12.00 -17.76 -16.94
CA ILE A 39 -11.21 -17.48 -15.74
C ILE A 39 -9.79 -17.07 -16.16
N ALA A 40 -9.13 -17.88 -17.00
CA ALA A 40 -7.77 -17.60 -17.47
C ALA A 40 -7.66 -16.26 -18.22
N GLU A 41 -8.68 -15.90 -19.02
CA GLU A 41 -8.69 -14.61 -19.72
C GLU A 41 -8.83 -13.44 -18.74
N ARG A 42 -9.73 -13.52 -17.75
CA ARG A 42 -9.83 -12.48 -16.71
C ARG A 42 -8.52 -12.31 -15.93
N MET A 43 -7.87 -13.42 -15.60
CA MET A 43 -6.55 -13.38 -14.93
C MET A 43 -5.50 -12.69 -15.80
N ARG A 44 -5.44 -13.02 -17.11
CA ARG A 44 -4.53 -12.38 -18.07
C ARG A 44 -4.80 -10.89 -18.22
N LEU A 45 -6.05 -10.47 -18.23
CA LEU A 45 -6.45 -9.05 -18.28
C LEU A 45 -5.99 -8.31 -17.03
N CYS A 46 -6.22 -8.86 -15.84
CA CYS A 46 -5.77 -8.27 -14.58
C CYS A 46 -4.23 -8.18 -14.52
N MET A 47 -3.52 -9.22 -14.98
CA MET A 47 -2.06 -9.20 -15.02
C MET A 47 -1.53 -8.14 -15.98
N ARG A 48 -2.09 -8.05 -17.20
CA ARG A 48 -1.74 -7.01 -18.18
C ARG A 48 -1.92 -5.60 -17.61
N ASP A 49 -3.05 -5.32 -16.94
CA ASP A 49 -3.29 -4.02 -16.29
C ASP A 49 -2.20 -3.69 -15.26
N ARG A 50 -1.82 -4.66 -14.42
CA ARG A 50 -0.74 -4.49 -13.43
C ARG A 50 0.62 -4.25 -14.07
N MET A 51 0.91 -4.97 -15.17
CA MET A 51 2.16 -4.78 -15.92
C MET A 51 2.20 -3.41 -16.62
N GLN A 52 1.11 -2.97 -17.23
CA GLN A 52 1.02 -1.64 -17.85
C GLN A 52 1.21 -0.51 -16.82
N LYS A 53 0.67 -0.68 -15.62
CA LYS A 53 0.87 0.24 -14.48
C LYS A 53 2.26 0.12 -13.85
N ARG A 54 3.10 -0.80 -14.35
CA ARG A 54 4.49 -1.01 -13.92
C ARG A 54 4.65 -1.29 -12.42
N HIS A 55 3.66 -1.95 -11.81
CA HIS A 55 3.67 -2.27 -10.37
C HIS A 55 4.77 -3.25 -9.98
N PHE A 56 5.32 -4.01 -10.93
CA PHE A 56 6.33 -5.05 -10.68
C PHE A 56 7.73 -4.68 -11.17
N ASN A 57 7.97 -3.44 -11.61
CA ASN A 57 9.27 -3.04 -12.14
C ASN A 57 10.39 -2.99 -11.08
N PHE A 58 10.01 -2.75 -9.83
CA PHE A 58 10.93 -2.72 -8.70
C PHE A 58 10.31 -3.38 -7.47
N PRO A 59 11.12 -3.93 -6.54
CA PRO A 59 10.64 -4.41 -5.25
C PRO A 59 9.91 -3.29 -4.49
N SER A 60 8.71 -3.58 -4.00
CA SER A 60 7.92 -2.65 -3.18
C SER A 60 7.07 -3.40 -2.17
N ALA A 61 6.65 -2.72 -1.11
CA ALA A 61 5.69 -3.23 -0.13
C ALA A 61 4.22 -2.94 -0.52
N GLY A 62 3.96 -2.50 -1.76
CA GLY A 62 2.65 -2.06 -2.22
C GLY A 62 2.37 -0.60 -1.90
N SER A 63 1.11 -0.25 -1.62
CA SER A 63 0.74 1.11 -1.22
C SER A 63 1.34 1.45 0.13
N MET A 64 2.05 2.57 0.20
CA MET A 64 2.75 2.99 1.41
C MET A 64 1.80 3.57 2.46
N PHE A 65 0.81 4.36 2.03
CA PHE A 65 -0.13 5.02 2.92
C PHE A 65 -1.57 4.56 2.69
N LYS A 66 -2.33 4.52 3.76
CA LYS A 66 -3.77 4.27 3.71
C LYS A 66 -4.49 5.41 2.98
N ASN A 67 -5.57 5.09 2.27
CA ASN A 67 -6.51 6.12 1.84
C ASN A 67 -7.41 6.52 3.02
N ASN A 68 -7.67 7.83 3.15
CA ASN A 68 -8.68 8.35 4.05
C ASN A 68 -9.72 9.11 3.22
N HIS A 69 -10.99 8.75 3.36
CA HIS A 69 -12.10 9.39 2.63
C HIS A 69 -12.28 10.87 3.02
N ASP A 70 -11.92 11.24 4.26
CA ASP A 70 -12.03 12.63 4.74
C ASP A 70 -11.10 13.59 3.99
N PHE A 71 -10.07 13.07 3.30
CA PHE A 71 -9.19 13.91 2.48
C PHE A 71 -9.79 14.29 1.12
N GLY A 72 -10.99 13.79 0.79
CA GLY A 72 -11.70 14.08 -0.47
C GLY A 72 -11.07 13.50 -1.72
N LYS A 73 -9.88 12.91 -1.64
CA LYS A 73 -9.15 12.27 -2.74
C LYS A 73 -8.19 11.19 -2.23
N PRO A 74 -7.83 10.21 -3.10
CA PRO A 74 -6.86 9.17 -2.74
C PRO A 74 -5.50 9.76 -2.34
N THR A 75 -4.85 9.18 -1.33
CA THR A 75 -3.53 9.63 -0.84
C THR A 75 -2.48 9.66 -1.94
N GLY A 76 -2.50 8.68 -2.86
CA GLY A 76 -1.60 8.68 -4.01
C GLY A 76 -1.75 9.90 -4.93
N LYS A 77 -2.97 10.44 -5.06
CA LYS A 77 -3.22 11.67 -5.82
C LYS A 77 -2.69 12.91 -5.10
N ILE A 78 -2.82 12.96 -3.77
CA ILE A 78 -2.25 14.04 -2.95
C ILE A 78 -0.73 14.09 -3.12
N LEU A 79 -0.06 12.95 -2.96
CA LEU A 79 1.38 12.84 -3.14
C LEU A 79 1.86 13.23 -4.55
N ASP A 80 1.06 12.88 -5.57
CA ASP A 80 1.32 13.22 -6.97
C ASP A 80 1.21 14.71 -7.25
N GLU A 81 0.14 15.33 -6.77
CA GLU A 81 -0.09 16.78 -6.91
C GLU A 81 0.98 17.62 -6.20
N LEU A 82 1.57 17.08 -5.13
CA LEU A 82 2.70 17.69 -4.42
C LEU A 82 4.06 17.41 -5.08
N GLY A 83 4.09 16.74 -6.24
CA GLY A 83 5.30 16.51 -7.02
C GLY A 83 6.26 15.50 -6.41
N LEU A 84 5.78 14.59 -5.55
CA LEU A 84 6.63 13.65 -4.84
C LEU A 84 7.09 12.44 -5.67
N ARG A 85 6.60 12.25 -6.90
CA ARG A 85 7.11 11.19 -7.79
C ARG A 85 8.62 11.35 -8.03
N ASN A 86 9.33 10.24 -8.13
CA ASN A 86 10.78 10.20 -8.33
C ASN A 86 11.62 10.74 -7.17
N TYR A 87 11.02 11.28 -6.10
CA TYR A 87 11.80 11.68 -4.94
C TYR A 87 12.44 10.46 -4.28
N ARG A 88 13.69 10.58 -3.85
CA ARG A 88 14.43 9.45 -3.29
C ARG A 88 15.32 9.86 -2.13
N ILE A 89 15.57 8.89 -1.25
CA ILE A 89 16.58 8.96 -0.20
C ILE A 89 17.42 7.68 -0.31
N GLY A 90 18.70 7.81 -0.64
CA GLY A 90 19.51 6.66 -1.03
C GLY A 90 18.88 5.96 -2.25
N ASP A 91 18.67 4.65 -2.15
CA ASP A 91 18.01 3.84 -3.17
C ASP A 91 16.52 3.56 -2.86
N ALA A 92 15.97 4.14 -1.80
CA ALA A 92 14.52 4.20 -1.58
C ALA A 92 13.92 5.34 -2.41
N ALA A 93 12.92 5.06 -3.22
CA ALA A 93 12.33 6.05 -4.13
C ALA A 93 10.80 5.96 -4.15
N ILE A 94 10.15 7.09 -4.41
CA ILE A 94 8.72 7.13 -4.74
C ILE A 94 8.58 6.81 -6.23
N SER A 95 7.76 5.81 -6.56
CA SER A 95 7.60 5.33 -7.93
C SER A 95 7.21 6.46 -8.89
N PRO A 96 7.82 6.51 -10.09
CA PRO A 96 7.45 7.49 -11.12
C PRO A 96 6.04 7.27 -11.69
N TRP A 97 5.46 6.08 -11.49
CA TRP A 97 4.16 5.71 -12.07
C TRP A 97 3.01 5.80 -11.07
N HIS A 98 3.31 5.72 -9.76
CA HIS A 98 2.29 5.75 -8.73
C HIS A 98 2.86 6.32 -7.43
N ALA A 99 2.48 7.54 -7.07
CA ALA A 99 3.08 8.27 -5.95
C ALA A 99 2.85 7.63 -4.56
N ASN A 100 1.90 6.71 -4.41
CA ASN A 100 1.73 5.95 -3.16
C ASN A 100 2.46 4.59 -3.16
N ILE A 101 3.26 4.29 -4.18
CA ILE A 101 4.10 3.09 -4.21
C ILE A 101 5.55 3.52 -4.02
N PHE A 102 6.17 3.05 -2.93
CA PHE A 102 7.57 3.27 -2.65
C PHE A 102 8.35 2.02 -3.04
N VAL A 103 9.47 2.21 -3.69
CA VAL A 103 10.26 1.15 -4.34
C VAL A 103 11.70 1.16 -3.87
N ASN A 104 12.33 0.00 -3.91
CA ASN A 104 13.78 -0.13 -3.79
C ASN A 104 14.36 -0.21 -5.21
N ILE A 105 15.09 0.81 -5.63
CA ILE A 105 15.71 0.86 -6.97
C ILE A 105 17.13 0.29 -7.01
N GLY A 106 17.63 -0.23 -5.87
CA GLY A 106 18.97 -0.78 -5.77
C GLY A 106 19.21 -1.45 -4.42
N LYS A 107 19.89 -0.78 -3.52
CA LYS A 107 20.30 -1.27 -2.19
C LYS A 107 19.74 -0.41 -1.06
N ALA A 108 18.48 0.02 -1.16
CA ALA A 108 17.85 0.82 -0.11
C ALA A 108 17.87 0.09 1.23
N SER A 109 18.27 0.80 2.26
CA SER A 109 18.12 0.32 3.64
C SER A 109 16.71 0.57 4.16
N ALA A 110 16.30 -0.17 5.21
CA ALA A 110 15.05 0.09 5.91
C ALA A 110 15.00 1.53 6.48
N ARG A 111 16.16 2.05 6.90
CA ARG A 111 16.31 3.43 7.37
C ARG A 111 16.05 4.45 6.27
N ASP A 112 16.50 4.20 5.03
CA ASP A 112 16.23 5.09 3.90
C ASP A 112 14.73 5.11 3.58
N MET A 113 14.11 3.93 3.59
CA MET A 113 12.66 3.81 3.38
C MET A 113 11.87 4.56 4.47
N ARG A 114 12.26 4.41 5.73
CA ARG A 114 11.63 5.12 6.84
C ARG A 114 11.74 6.63 6.70
N LYS A 115 12.94 7.15 6.42
CA LYS A 115 13.17 8.58 6.19
C LYS A 115 12.32 9.11 5.03
N LEU A 116 12.18 8.31 3.96
CA LEU A 116 11.36 8.68 2.80
C LEU A 116 9.87 8.76 3.17
N ILE A 117 9.38 7.85 4.02
CA ILE A 117 8.00 7.88 4.55
C ILE A 117 7.77 9.13 5.40
N GLU A 118 8.68 9.39 6.36
CA GLU A 118 8.61 10.55 7.25
C GLU A 118 8.67 11.89 6.46
N TYR A 119 9.50 11.94 5.43
CA TYR A 119 9.56 13.08 4.52
C TYR A 119 8.24 13.31 3.79
N ALA A 120 7.66 12.26 3.22
CA ALA A 120 6.38 12.36 2.52
C ALA A 120 5.24 12.79 3.46
N GLN A 121 5.21 12.26 4.69
CA GLN A 121 4.26 12.69 5.73
C GLN A 121 4.40 14.17 6.05
N LYS A 122 5.64 14.64 6.22
CA LYS A 122 5.91 16.06 6.50
C LYS A 122 5.46 16.96 5.36
N VAL A 123 5.79 16.63 4.12
CA VAL A 123 5.41 17.45 2.94
C VAL A 123 3.88 17.53 2.81
N VAL A 124 3.19 16.41 2.99
CA VAL A 124 1.72 16.42 2.93
C VAL A 124 1.12 17.23 4.06
N TYR A 125 1.62 17.06 5.27
CA TYR A 125 1.14 17.81 6.43
C TYR A 125 1.35 19.33 6.28
N ASP A 126 2.54 19.74 5.87
CA ASP A 126 2.88 21.15 5.67
C ASP A 126 2.01 21.83 4.60
N ALA A 127 1.65 21.06 3.54
CA ALA A 127 0.87 21.59 2.43
C ALA A 127 -0.65 21.54 2.64
N THR A 128 -1.16 20.59 3.41
CA THR A 128 -2.60 20.30 3.46
C THR A 128 -3.18 20.21 4.87
N GLY A 129 -2.35 20.08 5.89
CA GLY A 129 -2.76 19.76 7.26
C GLY A 129 -3.17 18.28 7.47
N PHE A 130 -3.12 17.46 6.44
CA PHE A 130 -3.50 16.04 6.54
C PHE A 130 -2.40 15.19 7.15
N CYS A 131 -2.77 14.36 8.13
CA CYS A 131 -1.90 13.34 8.70
C CYS A 131 -2.10 12.01 7.93
N ILE A 132 -1.22 11.71 6.97
CA ILE A 132 -1.28 10.45 6.24
C ILE A 132 -0.67 9.30 7.04
N GLU A 133 -1.39 8.17 7.14
CA GLU A 133 -1.02 7.02 7.95
C GLU A 133 -0.35 5.94 7.08
N PRO A 134 0.85 5.44 7.46
CA PRO A 134 1.46 4.31 6.78
C PRO A 134 0.57 3.05 6.87
N GLU A 135 0.50 2.28 5.77
CA GLU A 135 -0.13 0.96 5.73
C GLU A 135 0.84 -0.15 6.11
N VAL A 136 2.13 0.11 5.97
CA VAL A 136 3.21 -0.79 6.35
C VAL A 136 3.45 -0.77 7.86
N LEU A 137 3.92 -1.89 8.41
CA LEU A 137 4.32 -2.01 9.80
C LEU A 137 5.84 -1.91 9.91
N PHE A 138 6.32 -1.14 10.89
CA PHE A 138 7.73 -1.06 11.23
C PHE A 138 8.05 -2.13 12.27
N ILE A 139 8.97 -3.05 11.96
CA ILE A 139 9.38 -4.13 12.85
C ILE A 139 10.89 -4.07 13.03
N GLY A 140 11.35 -4.01 14.27
CA GLY A 140 12.77 -3.90 14.64
C GLY A 140 13.20 -2.49 14.99
N GLU A 141 14.52 -2.30 15.11
CA GLU A 141 15.16 -1.01 15.41
C GLU A 141 15.65 -0.36 14.11
N PHE A 142 15.47 0.97 13.95
CA PHE A 142 15.78 1.74 12.73
C PHE A 142 16.63 2.96 13.06
#